data_a775d4c5d12f4b000c2476f15ebb8a35
#
_entry.id   a775d4c5d12f4b000c2476f15ebb8a35
#
_cell.length_a   1.000
_cell.length_b   1.000
_cell.length_c   1.000
_cell.angle_alpha   90.00
_cell.angle_beta   90.00
_cell.angle_gamma   90.00
#
_symmetry.space_group_name_H-M   'P 1'
#
loop_
_entity.id
_entity.type
_entity.pdbx_description
1 polymer ?
#
loop_
_entity_poly.entity_id
_entity_poly.type
_entity_poly.pdbx_seq_one_letter_code
_entity_poly.pdbx_strand_id
1 'polypeptide(L)'
;MKVTPFLFKGGNTLAKQLHIFIAFFRSGLLGFGGGPTTIPLVHKEVVKTYEWMTDEEFSDVISIGNTLPGPIATKMAGYIGFRVGGWLGLINALVATVLPTVILLILLLGSLKQFSESDFVNGMTNGVIPIVAVMMGVLTWDFIKKSKASLGIKLASIIFIVSFIAIIVLNIHPGFVIATLLIIALALPVKGGNIS
;
A
#
# COMPACT_ATOMS: atom_id res chain seq x y z
N MET A 1 -24.51 10.63 0.77
CA MET A 1 -24.05 9.24 0.75
C MET A 1 -24.29 8.65 2.14
N LYS A 2 -25.41 7.88 2.32
CA LYS A 2 -25.74 7.26 3.61
C LYS A 2 -24.85 6.05 3.78
N VAL A 3 -23.84 6.14 4.63
CA VAL A 3 -23.07 4.99 5.09
C VAL A 3 -23.99 4.20 6.03
N THR A 4 -24.75 3.28 5.49
CA THR A 4 -25.47 2.32 6.31
C THR A 4 -24.43 1.37 6.91
N PRO A 5 -24.23 1.37 8.24
CA PRO A 5 -23.40 0.35 8.86
C PRO A 5 -24.12 -0.99 8.62
N PHE A 6 -23.49 -1.88 7.87
CA PHE A 6 -23.95 -3.25 7.73
C PHE A 6 -23.76 -3.92 9.10
N LEU A 7 -24.77 -3.77 9.94
CA LEU A 7 -24.85 -4.41 11.25
C LEU A 7 -25.01 -5.91 11.01
N PHE A 8 -23.94 -6.64 11.16
CA PHE A 8 -24.00 -8.07 11.37
C PHE A 8 -24.94 -8.33 12.55
N LYS A 9 -26.12 -8.85 12.25
CA LYS A 9 -27.15 -9.19 13.21
C LYS A 9 -26.60 -10.30 14.11
N GLY A 10 -26.19 -9.97 15.36
CA GLY A 10 -26.11 -10.94 16.45
C GLY A 10 -24.94 -11.91 16.51
N GLY A 11 -23.74 -11.56 16.03
CA GLY A 11 -22.53 -12.38 16.28
C GLY A 11 -21.70 -11.80 17.43
N ASN A 12 -21.14 -12.67 18.30
CA ASN A 12 -20.19 -12.29 19.34
C ASN A 12 -19.14 -11.33 18.80
N THR A 13 -18.99 -10.17 19.41
CA THR A 13 -18.01 -9.14 19.00
C THR A 13 -16.59 -9.74 18.87
N LEU A 14 -16.25 -10.71 19.71
CA LEU A 14 -14.98 -11.44 19.67
C LEU A 14 -14.82 -12.30 18.39
N ALA A 15 -15.85 -13.03 18.00
CA ALA A 15 -15.82 -13.85 16.77
C ALA A 15 -15.63 -12.97 15.52
N LYS A 16 -16.30 -11.82 15.49
CA LYS A 16 -16.17 -10.84 14.41
C LYS A 16 -14.76 -10.27 14.33
N GLN A 17 -14.18 -9.90 15.47
CA GLN A 17 -12.80 -9.41 15.52
C GLN A 17 -11.79 -10.48 15.09
N LEU A 18 -12.01 -11.74 15.45
CA LEU A 18 -11.18 -12.84 15.01
C LEU A 18 -11.24 -13.05 13.50
N HIS A 19 -12.41 -12.96 12.88
CA HIS A 19 -12.57 -13.06 11.44
C HIS A 19 -11.85 -11.92 10.71
N ILE A 20 -11.95 -10.68 11.22
CA ILE A 20 -11.20 -9.53 10.70
C ILE A 20 -9.69 -9.81 10.77
N PHE A 21 -9.22 -10.26 11.92
CA PHE A 21 -7.81 -10.61 12.09
C PHE A 21 -7.35 -11.65 11.08
N ILE A 22 -8.05 -12.77 10.96
CA ILE A 22 -7.66 -13.88 10.06
C ILE A 22 -7.67 -13.42 8.60
N ALA A 23 -8.70 -12.68 8.17
CA ALA A 23 -8.82 -12.19 6.80
C ALA A 23 -7.63 -11.29 6.41
N PHE A 24 -7.31 -10.32 7.26
CA PHE A 24 -6.21 -9.39 6.99
C PHE A 24 -4.83 -9.97 7.27
N PHE A 25 -4.69 -10.89 8.20
CA PHE A 25 -3.46 -11.65 8.41
C PHE A 25 -3.08 -12.49 7.18
N ARG A 26 -4.04 -13.24 6.62
CA ARG A 26 -3.83 -14.03 5.40
C ARG A 26 -3.47 -13.13 4.20
N SER A 27 -4.22 -12.05 4.02
CA SER A 27 -3.97 -11.12 2.93
C SER A 27 -2.62 -10.40 3.06
N GLY A 28 -2.22 -10.05 4.28
CA GLY A 28 -0.94 -9.42 4.57
C GLY A 28 0.24 -10.38 4.40
N LEU A 29 0.09 -11.63 4.85
CA LEU A 29 1.15 -12.63 4.75
C LEU A 29 1.37 -13.13 3.31
N LEU A 30 0.29 -13.30 2.55
CA LEU A 30 0.33 -13.82 1.17
C LEU A 30 0.50 -12.73 0.12
N GLY A 31 0.38 -11.46 0.49
CA GLY A 31 0.47 -10.31 -0.41
C GLY A 31 1.89 -9.95 -0.85
N PHE A 32 2.66 -10.91 -1.35
CA PHE A 32 4.00 -10.67 -1.89
C PHE A 32 3.94 -9.87 -3.20
N GLY A 33 4.90 -8.96 -3.39
CA GLY A 33 5.06 -8.22 -4.65
C GLY A 33 4.50 -6.79 -4.66
N GLY A 34 4.07 -6.26 -3.51
CA GLY A 34 3.66 -4.86 -3.36
C GLY A 34 2.14 -4.65 -3.32
N GLY A 35 1.73 -3.38 -3.13
CA GLY A 35 0.35 -3.01 -2.88
C GLY A 35 -0.71 -3.57 -3.83
N PRO A 36 -0.54 -3.53 -5.16
CA PRO A 36 -1.53 -4.02 -6.10
C PRO A 36 -1.82 -5.52 -6.00
N THR A 37 -0.85 -6.34 -5.59
CA THR A 37 -1.03 -7.80 -5.48
C THR A 37 -1.85 -8.21 -4.27
N THR A 38 -1.98 -7.35 -3.27
CA THR A 38 -2.84 -7.58 -2.11
C THR A 38 -4.32 -7.39 -2.42
N ILE A 39 -4.66 -6.61 -3.46
CA ILE A 39 -6.06 -6.30 -3.83
C ILE A 39 -6.88 -7.58 -4.07
N PRO A 40 -6.46 -8.53 -4.95
CA PRO A 40 -7.24 -9.75 -5.17
C PRO A 40 -7.32 -10.65 -3.93
N LEU A 41 -6.31 -10.63 -3.05
CA LEU A 41 -6.34 -11.41 -1.81
C LEU A 41 -7.35 -10.84 -0.82
N VAL A 42 -7.36 -9.52 -0.62
CA VAL A 42 -8.35 -8.85 0.23
C VAL A 42 -9.75 -9.02 -0.35
N HIS A 43 -9.91 -8.87 -1.67
CA HIS A 43 -11.18 -9.11 -2.36
C HIS A 43 -11.72 -10.51 -2.07
N LYS A 44 -10.89 -11.54 -2.21
CA LYS A 44 -11.27 -12.92 -1.92
C LYS A 44 -11.78 -13.09 -0.49
N GLU A 45 -11.06 -12.54 0.49
CA GLU A 45 -11.47 -12.67 1.89
C GLU A 45 -12.75 -11.87 2.18
N VAL A 46 -12.81 -10.62 1.73
CA VAL A 46 -13.87 -9.66 2.13
C VAL A 46 -15.17 -9.87 1.35
N VAL A 47 -15.09 -10.23 0.06
CA VAL A 47 -16.26 -10.38 -0.80
C VAL A 47 -16.68 -11.85 -0.93
N LYS A 48 -15.72 -12.77 -1.11
CA LYS A 48 -16.04 -14.17 -1.41
C LYS A 48 -16.10 -15.06 -0.17
N THR A 49 -15.23 -14.84 0.83
CA THR A 49 -15.14 -15.72 2.01
C THR A 49 -16.06 -15.26 3.13
N TYR A 50 -16.03 -13.98 3.46
CA TYR A 50 -16.79 -13.42 4.58
C TYR A 50 -18.01 -12.61 4.16
N GLU A 51 -18.19 -12.31 2.89
CA GLU A 51 -19.34 -11.59 2.30
C GLU A 51 -19.65 -10.26 3.05
N TRP A 52 -18.59 -9.52 3.46
CA TRP A 52 -18.75 -8.27 4.18
C TRP A 52 -19.18 -7.11 3.29
N MET A 53 -18.94 -7.23 1.98
CA MET A 53 -19.32 -6.22 0.99
C MET A 53 -19.49 -6.84 -0.39
N THR A 54 -20.16 -6.11 -1.28
CA THR A 54 -20.33 -6.49 -2.69
C THR A 54 -19.09 -6.16 -3.51
N ASP A 55 -19.04 -6.65 -4.77
CA ASP A 55 -17.98 -6.33 -5.71
C ASP A 55 -17.94 -4.81 -6.02
N GLU A 56 -19.12 -4.16 -6.11
CA GLU A 56 -19.22 -2.72 -6.35
C GLU A 56 -18.68 -1.93 -5.17
N GLU A 57 -19.10 -2.27 -3.95
CA GLU A 57 -18.60 -1.62 -2.74
C GLU A 57 -17.09 -1.77 -2.57
N PHE A 58 -16.54 -2.93 -2.94
CA PHE A 58 -15.10 -3.16 -2.92
C PHE A 58 -14.37 -2.29 -3.94
N SER A 59 -14.94 -2.13 -5.14
CA SER A 59 -14.40 -1.23 -6.17
C SER A 59 -14.34 0.22 -5.69
N ASP A 60 -15.38 0.68 -4.98
CA ASP A 60 -15.41 2.01 -4.36
C ASP A 60 -14.28 2.18 -3.33
N VAL A 61 -14.05 1.15 -2.50
CA VAL A 61 -12.94 1.14 -1.52
C VAL A 61 -11.59 1.28 -2.20
N ILE A 62 -11.36 0.57 -3.33
CA ILE A 62 -10.13 0.70 -4.12
C ILE A 62 -9.99 2.11 -4.66
N SER A 63 -11.07 2.66 -5.21
CA SER A 63 -11.09 4.01 -5.80
C SER A 63 -10.72 5.05 -4.75
N ILE A 64 -11.33 5.02 -3.57
CA ILE A 64 -11.00 5.88 -2.44
C ILE A 64 -9.55 5.64 -1.98
N GLY A 65 -9.14 4.38 -1.89
CA GLY A 65 -7.78 4.01 -1.51
C GLY A 65 -6.71 4.57 -2.45
N ASN A 66 -7.00 4.67 -3.74
CA ASN A 66 -6.08 5.22 -4.74
C ASN A 66 -5.96 6.75 -4.70
N THR A 67 -6.94 7.47 -4.15
CA THR A 67 -6.88 8.94 -4.00
C THR A 67 -6.02 9.39 -2.83
N LEU A 68 -5.80 8.53 -1.84
CA LEU A 68 -5.01 8.85 -0.65
C LEU A 68 -3.53 8.46 -0.85
N PRO A 69 -2.57 9.20 -0.31
CA PRO A 69 -1.16 8.81 -0.33
C PRO A 69 -0.91 7.60 0.59
N GLY A 70 0.08 6.77 0.24
CA GLY A 70 0.51 5.62 1.05
C GLY A 70 0.11 4.25 0.50
N PRO A 71 0.55 3.16 1.15
CA PRO A 71 0.33 1.78 0.69
C PRO A 71 -1.16 1.42 0.65
N ILE A 72 -1.62 0.83 -0.46
CA ILE A 72 -3.04 0.52 -0.64
C ILE A 72 -3.52 -0.56 0.34
N ALA A 73 -2.67 -1.52 0.68
CA ALA A 73 -3.00 -2.62 1.59
C ALA A 73 -3.45 -2.12 2.97
N THR A 74 -2.69 -1.21 3.58
CA THR A 74 -3.01 -0.64 4.90
C THR A 74 -4.24 0.26 4.85
N LYS A 75 -4.44 1.01 3.75
CA LYS A 75 -5.64 1.84 3.57
C LYS A 75 -6.90 1.00 3.47
N MET A 76 -6.85 -0.07 2.67
CA MET A 76 -7.96 -1.02 2.57
C MET A 76 -8.22 -1.72 3.91
N ALA A 77 -7.18 -2.17 4.60
CA ALA A 77 -7.31 -2.78 5.92
C ALA A 77 -7.97 -1.83 6.92
N GLY A 78 -7.52 -0.58 6.97
CA GLY A 78 -8.09 0.43 7.85
C GLY A 78 -9.57 0.74 7.53
N TYR A 79 -9.88 1.00 6.26
CA TYR A 79 -11.24 1.34 5.85
C TYR A 79 -12.23 0.18 6.05
N ILE A 80 -11.87 -1.00 5.56
CA ILE A 80 -12.73 -2.20 5.66
C ILE A 80 -12.86 -2.63 7.13
N GLY A 81 -11.76 -2.64 7.88
CA GLY A 81 -11.76 -2.95 9.30
C GLY A 81 -12.66 -2.01 10.10
N PHE A 82 -12.62 -0.70 9.80
CA PHE A 82 -13.52 0.28 10.40
C PHE A 82 -14.98 0.04 10.02
N ARG A 83 -15.26 -0.17 8.74
CA ARG A 83 -16.63 -0.40 8.25
C ARG A 83 -17.25 -1.66 8.86
N VAL A 84 -16.47 -2.72 9.01
CA VAL A 84 -16.96 -4.02 9.52
C VAL A 84 -16.98 -4.04 11.04
N GLY A 85 -15.94 -3.58 11.73
CA GLY A 85 -15.76 -3.75 13.18
C GLY A 85 -15.60 -2.46 13.98
N GLY A 86 -15.85 -1.27 13.38
CA GLY A 86 -15.66 0.02 14.02
C GLY A 86 -14.18 0.29 14.33
N TRP A 87 -13.90 1.13 15.32
CA TRP A 87 -12.54 1.47 15.71
C TRP A 87 -11.68 0.27 16.12
N LEU A 88 -12.26 -0.70 16.82
CA LEU A 88 -11.57 -1.95 17.17
C LEU A 88 -11.25 -2.77 15.92
N GLY A 89 -12.16 -2.83 14.96
CA GLY A 89 -11.93 -3.51 13.68
C GLY A 89 -10.86 -2.85 12.85
N LEU A 90 -10.78 -1.51 12.85
CA LEU A 90 -9.72 -0.76 12.17
C LEU A 90 -8.34 -1.12 12.72
N ILE A 91 -8.16 -1.00 14.05
CA ILE A 91 -6.87 -1.28 14.70
C ILE A 91 -6.49 -2.75 14.48
N ASN A 92 -7.44 -3.65 14.65
CA ASN A 92 -7.25 -5.08 14.49
C ASN A 92 -6.82 -5.45 13.05
N ALA A 93 -7.48 -4.90 12.04
CA ALA A 93 -7.13 -5.13 10.64
C ALA A 93 -5.73 -4.58 10.29
N LEU A 94 -5.37 -3.40 10.80
CA LEU A 94 -4.03 -2.82 10.60
C LEU A 94 -2.96 -3.67 11.27
N VAL A 95 -3.17 -4.07 12.52
CA VAL A 95 -2.24 -4.94 13.26
C VAL A 95 -2.10 -6.27 12.53
N ALA A 96 -3.20 -6.89 12.11
CA ALA A 96 -3.18 -8.16 11.39
C ALA A 96 -2.42 -8.08 10.05
N THR A 97 -2.50 -6.94 9.36
CA THR A 97 -1.79 -6.74 8.09
C THR A 97 -0.29 -6.49 8.27
N VAL A 98 0.09 -5.71 9.28
CA VAL A 98 1.47 -5.21 9.44
C VAL A 98 2.30 -6.08 10.37
N LEU A 99 1.71 -6.57 11.47
CA LEU A 99 2.45 -7.28 12.52
C LEU A 99 3.20 -8.52 12.01
N PRO A 100 2.60 -9.40 11.17
CA PRO A 100 3.30 -10.60 10.71
C PRO A 100 4.57 -10.28 9.92
N THR A 101 4.50 -9.28 9.04
CA THR A 101 5.65 -8.87 8.22
C THR A 101 6.73 -8.20 9.06
N VAL A 102 6.37 -7.41 10.07
CA VAL A 102 7.31 -6.78 11.00
C VAL A 102 8.03 -7.84 11.84
N ILE A 103 7.27 -8.80 12.41
CA ILE A 103 7.86 -9.88 13.20
C ILE A 103 8.80 -10.73 12.35
N LEU A 104 8.36 -11.10 11.13
CA LEU A 104 9.17 -11.86 10.19
C LEU A 104 10.47 -11.14 9.85
N LEU A 105 10.41 -9.83 9.58
CA LEU A 105 11.58 -9.00 9.30
C LEU A 105 12.54 -8.94 10.49
N ILE A 106 12.03 -8.74 11.71
CA ILE A 106 12.87 -8.68 12.91
C ILE A 106 13.59 -10.01 13.12
N LEU A 107 12.86 -11.13 12.97
CA LEU A 107 13.44 -12.46 13.12
C LEU A 107 14.49 -12.76 12.04
N LEU A 108 14.18 -12.43 10.78
CA LEU A 108 15.11 -12.63 9.66
C LEU A 108 16.36 -11.75 9.79
N LEU A 109 16.20 -10.47 10.11
CA LEU A 109 17.34 -9.55 10.27
C LEU A 109 18.22 -9.95 11.47
N GLY A 110 17.60 -10.41 12.57
CA GLY A 110 18.33 -10.91 13.70
C GLY A 110 19.15 -12.16 13.36
N SER A 111 18.56 -13.10 12.64
CA SER A 111 19.24 -14.31 12.16
C SER A 111 20.32 -14.00 11.12
N LEU A 112 20.04 -13.14 10.16
CA LEU A 112 21.00 -12.75 9.11
C LEU A 112 22.25 -12.07 9.67
N LYS A 113 22.13 -11.24 10.72
CA LYS A 113 23.28 -10.63 11.39
C LYS A 113 24.25 -11.66 11.95
N GLN A 114 23.74 -12.77 12.45
CA GLN A 114 24.54 -13.85 13.04
C GLN A 114 25.28 -14.66 11.97
N PHE A 115 24.77 -14.67 10.72
CA PHE A 115 25.30 -15.42 9.59
C PHE A 115 25.81 -14.50 8.45
N SER A 116 25.98 -13.19 8.71
CA SER A 116 26.35 -12.21 7.67
C SER A 116 27.72 -12.46 7.04
N GLU A 117 28.62 -13.15 7.73
CA GLU A 117 29.95 -13.53 7.23
C GLU A 117 29.96 -14.89 6.47
N SER A 118 28.82 -15.57 6.40
CA SER A 118 28.71 -16.83 5.68
C SER A 118 28.68 -16.61 4.16
N ASP A 119 29.49 -17.37 3.44
CA ASP A 119 29.52 -17.36 1.96
C ASP A 119 28.14 -17.68 1.37
N PHE A 120 27.32 -18.46 2.06
CA PHE A 120 25.96 -18.78 1.65
C PHE A 120 25.06 -17.54 1.66
N VAL A 121 25.10 -16.73 2.73
CA VAL A 121 24.31 -15.49 2.84
C VAL A 121 24.76 -14.46 1.81
N ASN A 122 26.08 -14.33 1.61
CA ASN A 122 26.64 -13.46 0.59
C ASN A 122 26.20 -13.91 -0.81
N GLY A 123 26.23 -15.21 -1.10
CA GLY A 123 25.73 -15.76 -2.36
C GLY A 123 24.25 -15.48 -2.60
N MET A 124 23.39 -15.67 -1.60
CA MET A 124 21.97 -15.34 -1.66
C MET A 124 21.74 -13.83 -1.91
N THR A 125 22.45 -12.97 -1.20
CA THR A 125 22.34 -11.52 -1.34
C THR A 125 22.74 -11.07 -2.74
N ASN A 126 23.86 -11.57 -3.25
CA ASN A 126 24.33 -11.29 -4.61
C ASN A 126 23.37 -11.78 -5.69
N GLY A 127 22.64 -12.87 -5.45
CA GLY A 127 21.60 -13.37 -6.36
C GLY A 127 20.32 -12.52 -6.34
N VAL A 128 19.96 -11.93 -5.20
CA VAL A 128 18.72 -11.14 -5.04
C VAL A 128 18.88 -9.70 -5.55
N ILE A 129 20.06 -9.10 -5.38
CA ILE A 129 20.33 -7.70 -5.78
C ILE A 129 19.93 -7.41 -7.24
N PRO A 130 20.33 -8.19 -8.26
CA PRO A 130 19.96 -7.90 -9.64
C PRO A 130 18.46 -8.01 -9.90
N ILE A 131 17.78 -8.95 -9.22
CA ILE A 131 16.33 -9.11 -9.34
C ILE A 131 15.61 -7.88 -8.79
N VAL A 132 16.00 -7.41 -7.61
CA VAL A 132 15.44 -6.20 -7.00
C VAL A 132 15.72 -4.98 -7.86
N ALA A 133 16.94 -4.86 -8.43
CA ALA A 133 17.29 -3.77 -9.33
C ALA A 133 16.37 -3.73 -10.57
N VAL A 134 16.11 -4.88 -11.19
CA VAL A 134 15.17 -4.98 -12.33
C VAL A 134 13.75 -4.60 -11.91
N MET A 135 13.27 -5.11 -10.76
CA MET A 135 11.94 -4.75 -10.25
C MET A 135 11.82 -3.24 -10.00
N MET A 136 12.82 -2.60 -9.39
CA MET A 136 12.85 -1.15 -9.20
C MET A 136 12.87 -0.41 -10.54
N GLY A 137 13.60 -0.91 -11.52
CA GLY A 137 13.61 -0.38 -12.89
C GLY A 137 12.24 -0.42 -13.55
N VAL A 138 11.53 -1.55 -13.45
CA VAL A 138 10.16 -1.71 -13.99
C VAL A 138 9.19 -0.75 -13.29
N LEU A 139 9.22 -0.67 -11.96
CA LEU A 139 8.40 0.27 -11.21
C LEU A 139 8.67 1.72 -11.61
N THR A 140 9.93 2.10 -11.74
CA THR A 140 10.32 3.45 -12.19
C THR A 140 9.74 3.73 -13.58
N TRP A 141 9.83 2.78 -14.50
CA TRP A 141 9.28 2.90 -15.83
C TRP A 141 7.76 3.08 -15.82
N ASP A 142 7.05 2.33 -14.99
CA ASP A 142 5.60 2.44 -14.84
C ASP A 142 5.18 3.80 -14.28
N PHE A 143 5.93 4.33 -13.30
CA PHE A 143 5.70 5.67 -12.77
C PHE A 143 5.97 6.75 -13.82
N ILE A 144 7.03 6.63 -14.62
CA ILE A 144 7.31 7.56 -15.73
C ILE A 144 6.16 7.56 -16.74
N LYS A 145 5.66 6.37 -17.14
CA LYS A 145 4.50 6.26 -18.04
C LYS A 145 3.26 6.95 -17.48
N LYS A 146 2.93 6.68 -16.23
CA LYS A 146 1.76 7.29 -15.55
C LYS A 146 1.90 8.81 -15.42
N SER A 147 3.08 9.29 -15.02
CA SER A 147 3.37 10.72 -14.94
C SER A 147 3.22 11.40 -16.30
N LYS A 148 3.75 10.79 -17.36
CA LYS A 148 3.62 11.31 -18.74
C LYS A 148 2.16 11.39 -19.18
N ALA A 149 1.36 10.38 -18.85
CA ALA A 149 -0.05 10.33 -19.20
C ALA A 149 -0.89 11.38 -18.45
N SER A 150 -0.57 11.62 -17.16
CA SER A 150 -1.34 12.51 -16.29
C SER A 150 -0.92 13.98 -16.40
N LEU A 151 0.37 14.27 -16.38
CA LEU A 151 0.92 15.63 -16.30
C LEU A 151 1.43 16.17 -17.64
N GLY A 152 1.54 15.30 -18.66
CA GLY A 152 2.22 15.61 -19.91
C GLY A 152 3.75 15.60 -19.76
N ILE A 153 4.45 15.39 -20.89
CA ILE A 153 5.90 15.17 -20.89
C ILE A 153 6.69 16.37 -20.36
N LYS A 154 6.27 17.61 -20.68
CA LYS A 154 6.99 18.83 -20.30
C LYS A 154 7.01 19.04 -18.79
N LEU A 155 5.82 18.97 -18.15
CA LEU A 155 5.69 19.19 -16.71
C LEU A 155 6.32 18.04 -15.91
N ALA A 156 6.12 16.79 -16.34
CA ALA A 156 6.73 15.63 -15.73
C ALA A 156 8.27 15.70 -15.76
N SER A 157 8.87 16.12 -16.89
CA SER A 157 10.32 16.28 -17.01
C SER A 157 10.86 17.40 -16.12
N ILE A 158 10.16 18.54 -16.04
CA ILE A 158 10.58 19.66 -15.16
C ILE A 158 10.54 19.20 -13.68
N ILE A 159 9.47 18.57 -13.23
CA ILE A 159 9.37 18.07 -11.85
C ILE A 159 10.46 17.04 -11.57
N PHE A 160 10.73 16.15 -12.50
CA PHE A 160 11.79 15.15 -12.36
C PHE A 160 13.17 15.79 -12.20
N ILE A 161 13.54 16.73 -13.09
CA ILE A 161 14.84 17.42 -13.06
C ILE A 161 15.00 18.23 -11.78
N VAL A 162 13.97 19.01 -11.40
CA VAL A 162 13.99 19.82 -10.18
C VAL A 162 14.13 18.92 -8.93
N SER A 163 13.38 17.83 -8.85
CA SER A 163 13.47 16.88 -7.73
C SER A 163 14.82 16.18 -7.69
N PHE A 164 15.38 15.81 -8.85
CA PHE A 164 16.69 15.20 -8.96
C PHE A 164 17.79 16.13 -8.44
N ILE A 165 17.77 17.40 -8.88
CA ILE A 165 18.73 18.43 -8.44
C ILE A 165 18.55 18.66 -6.92
N ALA A 166 17.33 18.80 -6.42
CA ALA A 166 17.06 19.03 -5.01
C ALA A 166 17.59 17.90 -4.12
N ILE A 167 17.41 16.65 -4.53
CA ILE A 167 17.82 15.49 -3.72
C ILE A 167 19.32 15.21 -3.85
N ILE A 168 19.87 15.23 -5.07
CA ILE A 168 21.24 14.77 -5.30
C ILE A 168 22.25 15.91 -5.18
N VAL A 169 21.95 17.10 -5.72
CA VAL A 169 22.90 18.22 -5.71
C VAL A 169 22.80 19.03 -4.42
N LEU A 170 21.57 19.34 -3.99
CA LEU A 170 21.34 20.13 -2.76
C LEU A 170 21.22 19.27 -1.50
N ASN A 171 21.28 17.94 -1.61
CA ASN A 171 21.22 16.99 -0.51
C ASN A 171 20.01 17.19 0.42
N ILE A 172 18.88 17.67 -0.15
CA ILE A 172 17.65 17.90 0.58
C ILE A 172 16.99 16.54 0.85
N HIS A 173 16.57 16.31 2.08
CA HIS A 173 15.88 15.07 2.45
C HIS A 173 14.63 14.86 1.58
N PRO A 174 14.45 13.68 0.96
CA PRO A 174 13.33 13.39 0.04
C PRO A 174 11.94 13.74 0.60
N GLY A 175 11.75 13.62 1.92
CA GLY A 175 10.51 13.96 2.59
C GLY A 175 10.08 15.43 2.40
N PHE A 176 11.03 16.38 2.40
CA PHE A 176 10.72 17.79 2.17
C PHE A 176 10.33 18.05 0.72
N VAL A 177 10.99 17.39 -0.22
CA VAL A 177 10.64 17.51 -1.65
C VAL A 177 9.24 16.98 -1.90
N ILE A 178 8.88 15.82 -1.34
CA ILE A 178 7.53 15.24 -1.44
C ILE A 178 6.49 16.17 -0.79
N ALA A 179 6.76 16.67 0.41
CA ALA A 179 5.83 17.58 1.11
C ALA A 179 5.58 18.85 0.29
N THR A 180 6.64 19.47 -0.26
CA THR A 180 6.52 20.66 -1.10
C THR A 180 5.69 20.40 -2.35
N LEU A 181 5.95 19.28 -3.05
CA LEU A 181 5.17 18.91 -4.23
C LEU A 181 3.70 18.64 -3.90
N LEU A 182 3.41 18.01 -2.76
CA LEU A 182 2.04 17.80 -2.28
C LEU A 182 1.33 19.12 -1.98
N ILE A 183 2.00 20.06 -1.31
CA ILE A 183 1.44 21.40 -1.01
C ILE A 183 1.14 22.15 -2.31
N ILE A 184 2.06 22.13 -3.26
CA ILE A 184 1.87 22.75 -4.58
C ILE A 184 0.69 22.09 -5.32
N ALA A 185 0.60 20.76 -5.31
CA ALA A 185 -0.48 20.03 -5.96
C ALA A 185 -1.86 20.34 -5.35
N LEU A 186 -1.93 20.54 -4.03
CA LEU A 186 -3.16 20.91 -3.33
C LEU A 186 -3.54 22.38 -3.54
N ALA A 187 -2.54 23.26 -3.71
CA ALA A 187 -2.77 24.69 -3.94
C ALA A 187 -3.18 25.02 -5.38
N LEU A 188 -2.82 24.17 -6.34
CA LEU A 188 -3.21 24.37 -7.74
C LEU A 188 -4.62 23.81 -7.97
N PRO A 189 -5.56 24.65 -8.50
CA PRO A 189 -6.90 24.17 -8.81
C PRO A 189 -6.82 23.10 -9.91
N VAL A 190 -7.41 21.95 -9.65
CA VAL A 190 -7.55 20.89 -10.66
C VAL A 190 -8.43 21.42 -11.78
N LYS A 191 -7.86 21.72 -12.94
CA LYS A 191 -8.60 21.97 -14.15
C LYS A 191 -9.32 20.68 -14.52
N GLY A 192 -10.64 20.65 -14.31
CA GLY A 192 -11.48 19.48 -14.57
C GLY A 192 -11.23 18.94 -15.97
N GLY A 193 -10.60 17.78 -16.04
CA GLY A 193 -10.57 16.98 -17.25
C GLY A 193 -11.97 16.43 -17.48
N ASN A 194 -12.58 16.76 -18.61
CA ASN A 194 -13.79 16.14 -19.10
C ASN A 194 -13.64 14.62 -19.04
N ILE A 195 -14.45 14.01 -18.20
CA ILE A 195 -14.72 12.57 -18.23
C ILE A 195 -15.74 12.38 -19.37
N SER A 196 -15.24 12.06 -20.53
CA SER A 196 -16.05 11.51 -21.63
C SER A 196 -15.71 10.04 -21.76
#